data_61d0466cea4972fe65640984b5d7586c
#
_entry.id   61d0466cea4972fe65640984b5d7586c
#
_cell.length_a   1.000
_cell.length_b   1.000
_cell.length_c   1.000
_cell.angle_alpha   90.00
_cell.angle_beta   90.00
_cell.angle_gamma   90.00
#
_symmetry.space_group_name_H-M   'P 1'
#
loop_
_entity.id
_entity.type
_entity.pdbx_description
1 polymer ?
#
loop_
_entity_poly.entity_id
_entity_poly.type
_entity_poly.pdbx_seq_one_letter_code
_entity_poly.pdbx_strand_id
1 'polypeptide(L)'
;MAELNFYWRMGDYALEACPKRLARFSDDEPNVTINLVKYYQYKGKECKYSIGYFWYNDHEPCWELHFVGERFKDILETDVVAVFKMLAAAYDTLEEWSKNREANDVGQ
;
A
#
# COMPACT_ATOMS: atom_id res chain seq x y z
N MET A 1 -14.32 6.33 -12.44
CA MET A 1 -13.07 5.68 -12.02
C MET A 1 -13.32 4.80 -10.81
N ALA A 2 -12.97 3.55 -10.90
CA ALA A 2 -13.21 2.63 -9.79
C ALA A 2 -12.26 2.94 -8.62
N GLU A 3 -12.82 3.04 -7.44
CA GLU A 3 -12.01 3.18 -6.24
C GLU A 3 -11.34 1.85 -5.93
N LEU A 4 -10.08 1.93 -5.51
CA LEU A 4 -9.36 0.75 -5.04
C LEU A 4 -9.68 0.55 -3.56
N ASN A 5 -10.54 -0.43 -3.28
CA ASN A 5 -10.83 -0.85 -1.93
C ASN A 5 -9.95 -2.04 -1.61
N PHE A 6 -9.00 -1.84 -0.72
CA PHE A 6 -8.03 -2.86 -0.39
C PHE A 6 -7.73 -2.81 1.10
N TYR A 7 -7.94 -3.93 1.77
CA TYR A 7 -7.58 -4.08 3.17
C TYR A 7 -7.25 -5.54 3.47
N TRP A 8 -6.01 -5.81 3.85
CA TRP A 8 -5.56 -7.13 4.27
C TRP A 8 -4.85 -6.98 5.60
N ARG A 9 -5.30 -7.70 6.60
CA ARG A 9 -4.63 -7.70 7.90
C ARG A 9 -4.05 -9.07 8.19
N MET A 10 -2.82 -9.07 8.72
CA MET A 10 -2.13 -10.26 9.14
C MET A 10 -1.43 -9.95 10.47
N GLY A 11 -2.02 -10.42 11.57
CA GLY A 11 -1.48 -10.14 12.91
C GLY A 11 -1.45 -8.65 13.20
N ASP A 12 -0.27 -8.14 13.49
CA ASP A 12 -0.07 -6.71 13.80
C ASP A 12 0.21 -5.86 12.57
N TYR A 13 0.16 -6.44 11.38
CA TYR A 13 0.44 -5.72 10.14
C TYR A 13 -0.76 -5.74 9.24
N ALA A 14 -0.94 -4.67 8.47
CA ALA A 14 -1.99 -4.62 7.47
C ALA A 14 -1.57 -3.80 6.27
N LEU A 15 -2.18 -4.12 5.13
CA LEU A 15 -2.11 -3.29 3.94
C LEU A 15 -3.47 -2.65 3.76
N GLU A 16 -3.51 -1.34 3.60
CA GLU A 16 -4.76 -0.63 3.41
C GLU A 16 -4.64 0.44 2.34
N ALA A 17 -5.62 0.50 1.46
CA ALA A 17 -5.68 1.55 0.47
C ALA A 17 -5.93 2.88 1.15
N CYS A 18 -5.19 3.89 0.74
CA CYS A 18 -5.43 5.25 1.17
C CYS A 18 -6.13 5.99 0.04
N PRO A 19 -7.45 6.21 0.15
CA PRO A 19 -8.18 6.91 -0.90
C PRO A 19 -7.85 8.40 -0.95
N LYS A 20 -7.23 8.90 0.11
CA LYS A 20 -6.80 10.29 0.15
C LYS A 20 -5.39 10.36 -0.38
N ARG A 21 -5.22 11.05 -1.49
CA ARG A 21 -3.89 11.29 -1.97
C ARG A 21 -3.05 12.03 -0.94
N LEU A 22 -1.78 11.71 -0.93
CA LEU A 22 -0.82 12.54 -0.24
C LEU A 22 -0.78 13.85 -1.02
N ALA A 23 -1.32 14.89 -0.43
CA ALA A 23 -1.67 16.16 -1.03
C ALA A 23 -0.50 17.00 -1.53
N ARG A 24 0.60 16.39 -1.94
CA ARG A 24 1.81 17.13 -2.29
C ARG A 24 2.22 17.01 -3.73
N PHE A 25 1.51 16.20 -4.46
CA PHE A 25 1.89 15.94 -5.82
C PHE A 25 0.81 16.46 -6.74
N SER A 26 0.70 16.41 -7.84
CA SER A 26 -0.23 16.97 -8.79
C SER A 26 -1.69 16.91 -8.32
N ASP A 27 -2.40 18.01 -8.46
CA ASP A 27 -3.83 18.09 -8.19
C ASP A 27 -4.66 17.30 -9.21
N ASP A 28 -4.07 16.93 -10.32
CA ASP A 28 -4.80 16.39 -11.45
C ASP A 28 -4.93 14.86 -11.43
N GLU A 29 -4.12 14.16 -10.62
CA GLU A 29 -4.17 12.70 -10.58
C GLU A 29 -4.28 12.17 -9.18
N PRO A 30 -5.31 11.37 -8.90
CA PRO A 30 -5.39 10.67 -7.61
C PRO A 30 -4.33 9.58 -7.56
N ASN A 31 -3.25 9.84 -6.86
CA ASN A 31 -2.26 8.81 -6.58
C ASN A 31 -2.84 7.87 -5.54
N VAL A 32 -3.06 6.64 -5.95
CA VAL A 32 -3.50 5.61 -5.02
C VAL A 32 -2.26 5.04 -4.34
N THR A 33 -2.24 5.09 -3.04
CA THR A 33 -1.20 4.43 -2.25
C THR A 33 -1.82 3.32 -1.42
N ILE A 34 -1.05 2.25 -1.25
CA ILE A 34 -1.41 1.16 -0.35
C ILE A 34 -0.41 1.22 0.79
N ASN A 35 -0.90 1.56 1.97
CA ASN A 35 -0.04 1.69 3.14
C ASN A 35 0.17 0.36 3.83
N LEU A 36 1.42 0.05 4.15
CA LEU A 36 1.77 -1.02 5.06
C LEU A 36 1.83 -0.41 6.45
N VAL A 37 0.91 -0.81 7.31
CA VAL A 37 0.80 -0.27 8.66
C VAL A 37 1.11 -1.34 9.69
N LYS A 38 1.60 -0.89 10.85
CA LYS A 38 1.82 -1.75 12.00
C LYS A 38 0.90 -1.29 13.12
N TYR A 39 0.17 -2.24 13.71
CA TYR A 39 -0.68 -1.99 14.88
C TYR A 39 0.12 -2.19 16.16
N TYR A 40 -0.19 -1.38 17.15
CA TYR A 40 0.42 -1.49 18.49
C TYR A 40 -0.59 -1.04 19.54
N GLN A 41 -0.34 -1.46 20.77
CA GLN A 41 -1.20 -1.06 21.89
C GLN A 41 -0.57 0.13 22.61
N TYR A 42 -1.40 1.14 22.86
CA TYR A 42 -1.00 2.29 23.63
C TYR A 42 -2.14 2.70 24.56
N LYS A 43 -1.88 2.63 25.85
CA LYS A 43 -2.88 2.97 26.90
C LYS A 43 -4.20 2.23 26.69
N GLY A 44 -4.12 0.94 26.38
CA GLY A 44 -5.31 0.10 26.19
C GLY A 44 -6.04 0.29 24.89
N LYS A 45 -5.51 1.11 23.99
CA LYS A 45 -6.10 1.34 22.66
C LYS A 45 -5.20 0.82 21.57
N GLU A 46 -5.81 0.25 20.54
CA GLU A 46 -5.07 -0.16 19.35
C GLU A 46 -4.79 1.07 18.49
N CYS A 47 -3.52 1.29 18.23
CA CYS A 47 -3.05 2.38 17.35
C CYS A 47 -2.33 1.78 16.17
N LYS A 48 -2.12 2.57 15.13
CA LYS A 48 -1.37 2.13 13.96
C LYS A 48 -0.50 3.24 13.42
N TYR A 49 0.56 2.86 12.73
CA TYR A 49 1.39 3.80 12.01
C TYR A 49 1.90 3.17 10.71
N SER A 50 2.19 4.00 9.73
CA SER A 50 2.69 3.53 8.45
C SER A 50 4.17 3.20 8.53
N ILE A 51 4.55 1.99 8.09
CA ILE A 51 5.95 1.60 7.94
C ILE A 51 6.44 1.84 6.52
N GLY A 52 5.54 1.73 5.57
CA GLY A 52 5.86 1.89 4.16
C GLY A 52 4.60 1.96 3.32
N TYR A 53 4.78 1.96 2.02
CA TYR A 53 3.63 2.03 1.12
C TYR A 53 4.02 1.58 -0.28
N PHE A 54 3.03 1.05 -1.01
CA PHE A 54 3.13 0.89 -2.45
C PHE A 54 2.65 2.16 -3.11
N TRP A 55 3.42 2.63 -4.08
CA TRP A 55 3.12 3.82 -4.87
C TRP A 55 3.21 3.49 -6.35
N TYR A 56 2.23 3.92 -7.13
CA TYR A 56 2.24 3.69 -8.56
C TYR A 56 3.05 4.78 -9.25
N ASN A 57 4.08 4.37 -9.99
CA ASN A 57 4.93 5.28 -10.74
C ASN A 57 4.40 5.39 -12.17
N ASP A 58 3.83 6.54 -12.52
CA ASP A 58 3.25 6.78 -13.83
C ASP A 58 4.31 6.89 -14.95
N HIS A 59 5.51 7.28 -14.60
CA HIS A 59 6.61 7.43 -15.58
C HIS A 59 7.18 6.09 -16.02
N GLU A 60 7.27 5.16 -15.09
CA GLU A 60 7.64 3.79 -15.33
C GLU A 60 6.49 2.94 -14.83
N PRO A 61 5.50 2.59 -15.68
CA PRO A 61 4.24 2.00 -15.20
C PRO A 61 4.46 0.75 -14.35
N CYS A 62 4.65 0.96 -13.07
CA CYS A 62 4.89 -0.09 -12.10
C CYS A 62 4.56 0.38 -10.68
N TRP A 63 4.36 -0.57 -9.80
CA TRP A 63 4.22 -0.30 -8.39
C TRP A 63 5.59 -0.36 -7.73
N GLU A 64 5.88 0.63 -6.91
CA GLU A 64 7.12 0.69 -6.14
C GLU A 64 6.79 0.56 -4.66
N LEU A 65 7.62 -0.18 -3.94
CA LEU A 65 7.51 -0.29 -2.49
C LEU A 65 8.51 0.68 -1.85
N HIS A 66 8.01 1.60 -1.07
CA HIS A 66 8.80 2.57 -0.34
C HIS A 66 8.65 2.36 1.15
N PHE A 67 9.71 2.54 1.90
CA PHE A 67 9.66 2.52 3.36
C PHE A 67 9.84 3.93 3.91
N VAL A 68 9.14 4.22 5.00
CA VAL A 68 9.27 5.51 5.69
C VAL A 68 10.55 5.46 6.54
N GLY A 69 11.59 6.15 6.08
CA GLY A 69 12.88 6.13 6.77
C GLY A 69 13.37 4.70 6.99
N GLU A 70 13.71 4.38 8.22
CA GLU A 70 14.19 3.06 8.60
C GLU A 70 13.11 2.19 9.26
N ARG A 71 11.83 2.53 9.08
CA ARG A 71 10.75 1.80 9.74
C ARG A 71 10.60 0.35 9.29
N PHE A 72 11.26 -0.04 8.20
CA PHE A 72 11.33 -1.46 7.84
C PHE A 72 11.91 -2.31 8.98
N LYS A 73 12.71 -1.70 9.86
CA LYS A 73 13.27 -2.36 11.05
C LYS A 73 12.21 -2.71 12.09
N ASP A 74 11.04 -2.10 11.99
CA ASP A 74 9.94 -2.36 12.91
C ASP A 74 9.19 -3.65 12.57
N ILE A 75 9.49 -4.26 11.42
CA ILE A 75 9.00 -5.60 11.10
C ILE A 75 9.82 -6.59 11.92
N LEU A 76 9.16 -7.27 12.84
CA LEU A 76 9.84 -8.23 13.73
C LEU A 76 10.42 -9.37 12.91
N GLU A 77 11.59 -9.85 13.33
CA GLU A 77 12.29 -10.93 12.64
C GLU A 77 11.38 -12.14 12.42
N THR A 78 10.58 -12.47 13.41
CA THR A 78 9.65 -13.60 13.34
C THR A 78 8.53 -13.40 12.31
N ASP A 79 8.27 -12.14 11.91
CA ASP A 79 7.17 -11.80 11.04
C ASP A 79 7.61 -11.47 9.60
N VAL A 80 8.91 -11.36 9.36
CA VAL A 80 9.45 -10.89 8.08
C VAL A 80 8.94 -11.74 6.91
N VAL A 81 9.02 -13.06 7.02
CA VAL A 81 8.60 -13.94 5.92
C VAL A 81 7.11 -13.75 5.63
N ALA A 82 6.28 -13.74 6.67
CA ALA A 82 4.84 -13.58 6.50
C ALA A 82 4.47 -12.23 5.91
N VAL A 83 5.13 -11.15 6.38
CA VAL A 83 4.91 -9.80 5.85
C VAL A 83 5.29 -9.74 4.36
N PHE A 84 6.44 -10.28 3.98
CA PHE A 84 6.86 -10.25 2.59
C PHE A 84 5.99 -11.12 1.69
N LYS A 85 5.47 -12.22 2.19
CA LYS A 85 4.48 -13.02 1.45
C LYS A 85 3.19 -12.23 1.22
N MET A 86 2.74 -11.49 2.22
CA MET A 86 1.58 -10.62 2.09
C MET A 86 1.84 -9.53 1.05
N LEU A 87 3.01 -8.92 1.08
CA LEU A 87 3.39 -7.87 0.11
C LEU A 87 3.43 -8.43 -1.31
N ALA A 88 3.98 -9.64 -1.49
CA ALA A 88 4.05 -10.27 -2.80
C ALA A 88 2.66 -10.57 -3.36
N ALA A 89 1.77 -11.11 -2.54
CA ALA A 89 0.40 -11.39 -2.96
C ALA A 89 -0.35 -10.10 -3.30
N ALA A 90 -0.13 -9.05 -2.51
CA ALA A 90 -0.72 -7.74 -2.78
C ALA A 90 -0.21 -7.14 -4.09
N TYR A 91 1.06 -7.30 -4.37
CA TYR A 91 1.67 -6.81 -5.61
C TYR A 91 0.98 -7.42 -6.84
N ASP A 92 0.74 -8.71 -6.83
CA ASP A 92 0.04 -9.38 -7.93
C ASP A 92 -1.35 -8.79 -8.15
N THR A 93 -2.08 -8.54 -7.07
CA THR A 93 -3.40 -7.93 -7.14
C THR A 93 -3.35 -6.51 -7.67
N LEU A 94 -2.35 -5.75 -7.24
CA LEU A 94 -2.18 -4.37 -7.70
C LEU A 94 -1.81 -4.30 -9.18
N GLU A 95 -0.96 -5.20 -9.65
CA GLU A 95 -0.62 -5.28 -11.07
C GLU A 95 -1.86 -5.54 -11.91
N GLU A 96 -2.67 -6.50 -11.50
CA GLU A 96 -3.90 -6.83 -12.22
C GLU A 96 -4.86 -5.65 -12.24
N TRP A 97 -5.03 -4.99 -11.11
CA TRP A 97 -5.86 -3.78 -11.03
C TRP A 97 -5.37 -2.69 -11.98
N SER A 98 -4.06 -2.49 -12.06
CA SER A 98 -3.47 -1.47 -12.93
C SER A 98 -3.70 -1.78 -14.40
N LYS A 99 -3.58 -3.04 -14.79
CA LYS A 99 -3.84 -3.47 -16.17
C LYS A 99 -5.30 -3.23 -16.54
N ASN A 100 -6.22 -3.54 -15.65
CA ASN A 100 -7.64 -3.31 -15.89
C ASN A 100 -7.96 -1.83 -16.01
N ARG A 101 -7.32 -1.00 -15.20
CA ARG A 101 -7.48 0.46 -15.26
C ARG A 101 -6.99 1.00 -16.59
N GLU A 102 -5.82 0.58 -17.04
CA GLU A 102 -5.25 1.00 -18.32
C GLU A 102 -6.14 0.55 -19.48
N ALA A 103 -6.63 -0.66 -19.45
CA ALA A 103 -7.51 -1.18 -20.48
C ALA A 103 -8.80 -0.36 -20.55
N ASN A 104 -9.36 0.02 -19.41
CA ASN A 104 -10.57 0.84 -19.36
C ASN A 104 -10.31 2.25 -19.89
N ASP A 105 -9.17 2.83 -19.58
CA ASP A 105 -8.80 4.16 -20.06
C ASP A 105 -8.57 4.16 -21.58
N VAL A 106 -7.98 3.10 -22.10
CA VAL A 106 -7.73 2.95 -23.54
C VAL A 106 -9.02 2.64 -24.30
N GLY A 107 -9.97 1.96 -23.67
CA GLY A 107 -11.25 1.60 -24.26
C GLY A 107 -12.21 2.75 -24.45
N GLN A 108 -11.85 3.91 -23.99
CA GLN A 108 -12.65 5.11 -24.16
C GLN A 108 -12.10 5.95 -25.31
#